data_f9921af7a97da560f18acd26aef29ce8
#
_entry.id   f9921af7a97da560f18acd26aef29ce8
#
_cell.length_a   1.000
_cell.length_b   1.000
_cell.length_c   1.000
_cell.angle_alpha   90.00
_cell.angle_beta   90.00
_cell.angle_gamma   90.00
#
_symmetry.space_group_name_H-M   'P 1'
#
loop_
_entity.id
_entity.type
_entity.pdbx_description
1 polymer ?
#
loop_
_entity_poly.entity_id
_entity_poly.type
_entity_poly.pdbx_seq_one_letter_code
_entity_poly.pdbx_strand_id
1 'polypeptide(L)'
;MTTGTFNTATGSYSFASTDFDNFPIGIYTFEITASAGTGPTLSVMSTIEMEIYDKCTAKEIDIILNPATFPTAIVEYVLTDNNPDVEFPMLTSDPVRCGVSIDSITTLPVGGEPTFTFEEKDGKVIVKFDYVADLLLAGNYELVFRFVSQTTVALVHKVPLKLLVPCEDS
;
A
#
# COMPACT_ATOMS: atom_id res chain seq x y z
N MET A 1 -15.28 -18.35 -12.23
CA MET A 1 -16.45 -19.16 -11.81
C MET A 1 -16.99 -18.57 -10.54
N THR A 2 -18.23 -18.16 -10.58
CA THR A 2 -18.87 -17.51 -9.43
C THR A 2 -19.68 -18.55 -8.67
N THR A 3 -19.40 -18.72 -7.40
CA THR A 3 -20.15 -19.67 -6.55
C THR A 3 -20.79 -18.91 -5.42
N GLY A 4 -22.10 -19.06 -5.31
CA GLY A 4 -22.85 -18.59 -4.14
C GLY A 4 -23.40 -19.78 -3.38
N THR A 5 -23.36 -19.72 -2.07
CA THR A 5 -23.93 -20.75 -1.19
C THR A 5 -24.97 -20.13 -0.26
N PHE A 6 -26.15 -20.76 -0.23
CA PHE A 6 -27.19 -20.39 0.71
C PHE A 6 -27.19 -21.37 1.90
N ASN A 7 -27.05 -20.85 3.10
CA ASN A 7 -27.15 -21.63 4.33
C ASN A 7 -28.58 -21.59 4.82
N THR A 8 -29.29 -22.69 4.63
CA THR A 8 -30.71 -22.80 5.01
C THR A 8 -30.95 -22.77 6.53
N ALA A 9 -29.93 -23.11 7.34
CA ALA A 9 -30.06 -23.10 8.79
C ALA A 9 -29.95 -21.70 9.40
N THR A 10 -29.18 -20.82 8.77
CA THR A 10 -28.98 -19.44 9.23
C THR A 10 -29.69 -18.39 8.38
N GLY A 11 -30.24 -18.79 7.23
CA GLY A 11 -30.81 -17.87 6.26
C GLY A 11 -29.79 -16.95 5.60
N SER A 12 -28.48 -17.27 5.71
CA SER A 12 -27.42 -16.44 5.16
C SER A 12 -27.00 -16.91 3.76
N TYR A 13 -26.76 -15.96 2.88
CA TYR A 13 -26.19 -16.19 1.55
C TYR A 13 -24.75 -15.70 1.55
N SER A 14 -23.83 -16.51 1.10
CA SER A 14 -22.44 -16.15 0.88
C SER A 14 -22.08 -16.21 -0.59
N PHE A 15 -21.39 -15.19 -1.03
CA PHE A 15 -20.98 -15.02 -2.41
C PHE A 15 -19.48 -14.68 -2.45
N ALA A 16 -18.75 -15.33 -3.35
CA ALA A 16 -17.37 -15.02 -3.62
C ALA A 16 -17.13 -14.98 -5.13
N SER A 17 -16.60 -13.89 -5.62
CA SER A 17 -16.16 -13.76 -7.00
C SER A 17 -14.81 -13.09 -7.06
N THR A 18 -13.93 -13.63 -7.91
CA THR A 18 -12.68 -12.97 -8.33
C THR A 18 -12.79 -12.43 -9.76
N ASP A 19 -13.98 -12.52 -10.34
CA ASP A 19 -14.26 -12.20 -11.73
C ASP A 19 -15.03 -10.87 -11.79
N PHE A 20 -14.30 -9.79 -11.89
CA PHE A 20 -14.85 -8.44 -11.96
C PHE A 20 -15.48 -8.12 -13.33
N ASP A 21 -15.15 -8.86 -14.38
CA ASP A 21 -15.71 -8.65 -15.71
C ASP A 21 -17.18 -9.08 -15.77
N ASN A 22 -17.53 -10.12 -15.01
CA ASN A 22 -18.90 -10.63 -14.92
C ASN A 22 -19.73 -9.99 -13.79
N PHE A 23 -19.07 -9.28 -12.86
CA PHE A 23 -19.73 -8.56 -11.77
C PHE A 23 -19.16 -7.14 -11.68
N PRO A 24 -19.57 -6.26 -12.58
CA PRO A 24 -19.17 -4.88 -12.54
C PRO A 24 -19.62 -4.19 -11.25
N ILE A 25 -18.94 -3.14 -10.90
CA ILE A 25 -19.28 -2.29 -9.74
C ILE A 25 -20.73 -1.80 -9.90
N GLY A 26 -21.53 -1.95 -8.85
CA GLY A 26 -22.93 -1.51 -8.86
C GLY A 26 -23.76 -2.13 -7.76
N ILE A 27 -25.03 -1.75 -7.75
CA ILE A 27 -26.02 -2.29 -6.82
C ILE A 27 -26.84 -3.35 -7.56
N TYR A 28 -26.93 -4.53 -6.97
CA TYR A 28 -27.64 -5.69 -7.50
C TYR A 28 -28.80 -6.01 -6.57
N THR A 29 -29.98 -6.19 -7.14
CA THR A 29 -31.17 -6.61 -6.41
C THR A 29 -31.44 -8.09 -6.69
N PHE A 30 -31.53 -8.88 -5.65
CA PHE A 30 -31.88 -10.30 -5.73
C PHE A 30 -33.27 -10.53 -5.16
N GLU A 31 -34.08 -11.26 -5.92
CA GLU A 31 -35.36 -11.75 -5.44
C GLU A 31 -35.19 -13.18 -4.90
N ILE A 32 -35.61 -13.39 -3.65
CA ILE A 32 -35.62 -14.71 -3.03
C ILE A 32 -37.08 -15.11 -2.85
N THR A 33 -37.46 -16.21 -3.50
CA THR A 33 -38.78 -16.80 -3.33
C THR A 33 -38.63 -18.10 -2.52
N ALA A 34 -39.25 -18.12 -1.35
CA ALA A 34 -39.38 -19.32 -0.57
C ALA A 34 -40.79 -19.91 -0.73
N SER A 35 -40.89 -21.19 -1.09
CA SER A 35 -42.16 -21.88 -1.23
C SER A 35 -42.22 -23.13 -0.33
N ALA A 36 -43.35 -23.37 0.29
CA ALA A 36 -43.57 -24.50 1.15
C ALA A 36 -44.85 -25.22 0.76
N GLY A 37 -44.82 -26.55 0.77
CA GLY A 37 -45.95 -27.43 0.61
C GLY A 37 -45.95 -28.24 -0.69
N THR A 38 -46.73 -29.35 -0.68
CA THR A 38 -46.97 -30.21 -1.82
C THR A 38 -48.38 -30.00 -2.41
N GLY A 39 -49.10 -28.95 -1.95
CA GLY A 39 -50.43 -28.53 -2.37
C GLY A 39 -50.41 -27.07 -2.92
N PRO A 40 -51.45 -26.27 -2.75
CA PRO A 40 -51.42 -24.88 -3.15
C PRO A 40 -50.26 -24.20 -2.43
N THR A 41 -49.23 -23.82 -3.21
CA THR A 41 -47.94 -23.33 -2.75
C THR A 41 -48.10 -21.98 -2.05
N LEU A 42 -47.78 -21.94 -0.78
CA LEU A 42 -47.53 -20.65 -0.09
C LEU A 42 -46.15 -20.19 -0.49
N SER A 43 -46.06 -19.03 -1.12
CA SER A 43 -44.78 -18.41 -1.47
C SER A 43 -44.63 -17.06 -0.80
N VAL A 44 -43.46 -16.80 -0.28
CA VAL A 44 -43.06 -15.49 0.22
C VAL A 44 -41.89 -15.01 -0.63
N MET A 45 -41.98 -13.79 -1.09
CA MET A 45 -40.93 -13.12 -1.86
C MET A 45 -40.26 -12.06 -0.98
N SER A 46 -38.95 -12.01 -1.02
CA SER A 46 -38.15 -10.98 -0.36
C SER A 46 -37.06 -10.52 -1.32
N THR A 47 -36.71 -9.23 -1.23
CA THR A 47 -35.63 -8.64 -2.00
C THR A 47 -34.42 -8.37 -1.11
N ILE A 48 -33.22 -8.62 -1.62
CA ILE A 48 -31.95 -8.30 -0.98
C ILE A 48 -31.18 -7.41 -1.95
N GLU A 49 -30.69 -6.30 -1.47
CA GLU A 49 -29.73 -5.46 -2.20
C GLU A 49 -28.31 -5.81 -1.79
N MET A 50 -27.44 -5.98 -2.78
CA MET A 50 -26.01 -6.20 -2.60
C MET A 50 -25.25 -5.16 -3.39
N GLU A 51 -24.37 -4.43 -2.72
CA GLU A 51 -23.46 -3.51 -3.36
C GLU A 51 -22.11 -4.20 -3.64
N ILE A 52 -21.66 -4.14 -4.91
CA ILE A 52 -20.33 -4.50 -5.33
C ILE A 52 -19.55 -3.22 -5.57
N TYR A 53 -18.48 -3.02 -4.82
CA TYR A 53 -17.64 -1.84 -4.94
C TYR A 53 -16.15 -2.23 -5.01
N ASP A 54 -15.36 -1.33 -5.57
CA ASP A 54 -13.91 -1.49 -5.57
C ASP A 54 -13.31 -0.80 -4.34
N LYS A 55 -12.68 -1.57 -3.47
CA LYS A 55 -11.98 -1.05 -2.29
C LYS A 55 -10.93 0.00 -2.65
N CYS A 56 -10.30 -0.12 -3.85
CA CYS A 56 -9.32 0.87 -4.30
C CYS A 56 -9.96 2.25 -4.48
N THR A 57 -11.16 2.32 -5.05
CA THR A 57 -11.90 3.58 -5.27
C THR A 57 -12.65 4.06 -4.03
N ALA A 58 -13.05 3.14 -3.17
CA ALA A 58 -13.78 3.44 -1.92
C ALA A 58 -12.89 4.01 -0.81
N LYS A 59 -11.56 4.06 -1.03
CA LYS A 59 -10.54 4.46 -0.02
C LYS A 59 -10.45 3.52 1.19
N GLU A 60 -10.93 2.31 1.04
CA GLU A 60 -10.81 1.24 2.05
C GLU A 60 -9.55 0.41 1.79
N ILE A 61 -8.39 1.09 1.82
CA ILE A 61 -7.10 0.50 1.52
C ILE A 61 -6.19 0.67 2.72
N ASP A 62 -5.53 -0.42 3.09
CA ASP A 62 -4.42 -0.39 4.03
C ASP A 62 -3.09 -0.41 3.29
N ILE A 63 -2.21 0.55 3.58
CA ILE A 63 -0.80 0.50 3.15
C ILE A 63 -0.05 -0.30 4.22
N ILE A 64 0.50 -1.44 3.81
CA ILE A 64 1.13 -2.38 4.72
C ILE A 64 2.62 -2.09 4.79
N LEU A 65 3.05 -1.63 5.96
CA LEU A 65 4.46 -1.54 6.32
C LEU A 65 4.89 -2.89 6.92
N ASN A 66 5.85 -3.56 6.29
CA ASN A 66 6.45 -4.74 6.87
C ASN A 66 7.71 -4.34 7.67
N PRO A 67 7.64 -4.27 9.01
CA PRO A 67 8.77 -3.83 9.82
C PRO A 67 9.96 -4.81 9.80
N ALA A 68 9.76 -6.04 9.32
CA ALA A 68 10.85 -6.99 9.15
C ALA A 68 11.72 -6.72 7.92
N THR A 69 11.19 -5.99 6.94
CA THR A 69 11.89 -5.69 5.68
C THR A 69 12.22 -4.23 5.51
N PHE A 70 11.41 -3.33 6.05
CA PHE A 70 11.68 -1.89 5.99
C PHE A 70 12.57 -1.47 7.17
N PRO A 71 13.70 -0.76 6.96
CA PRO A 71 14.63 -0.42 8.02
C PRO A 71 13.96 0.43 9.11
N THR A 72 14.13 -0.01 10.35
CA THR A 72 13.77 0.77 11.55
C THR A 72 15.01 1.17 12.34
N ALA A 73 16.16 0.53 12.04
CA ALA A 73 17.45 0.87 12.60
C ALA A 73 18.10 2.01 11.82
N ILE A 74 19.13 2.62 12.42
CA ILE A 74 19.92 3.66 11.78
C ILE A 74 20.57 3.10 10.52
N VAL A 75 20.34 3.73 9.39
CA VAL A 75 21.05 3.48 8.14
C VAL A 75 22.31 4.36 8.16
N GLU A 76 23.48 3.75 8.25
CA GLU A 76 24.75 4.46 8.12
C GLU A 76 25.17 4.48 6.65
N TYR A 77 25.49 5.65 6.16
CA TYR A 77 25.90 5.87 4.78
C TYR A 77 27.18 6.70 4.74
N VAL A 78 28.21 6.16 4.10
CA VAL A 78 29.48 6.84 3.93
C VAL A 78 29.51 7.48 2.55
N LEU A 79 29.58 8.79 2.52
CA LEU A 79 29.71 9.56 1.28
C LEU A 79 31.09 9.30 0.67
N THR A 80 31.12 8.85 -0.57
CA THR A 80 32.35 8.56 -1.34
C THR A 80 32.17 9.01 -2.77
N ASP A 81 33.27 9.10 -3.53
CA ASP A 81 33.25 9.48 -4.96
C ASP A 81 32.36 8.56 -5.82
N ASN A 82 32.08 7.37 -5.31
CA ASN A 82 31.25 6.37 -5.98
C ASN A 82 30.12 5.94 -5.05
N ASN A 83 29.25 6.91 -4.70
CA ASN A 83 28.14 6.71 -3.78
C ASN A 83 27.29 5.50 -4.19
N PRO A 84 27.27 4.41 -3.40
CA PRO A 84 26.39 3.30 -3.68
C PRO A 84 24.93 3.74 -3.48
N ASP A 85 24.04 3.17 -4.27
CA ASP A 85 22.61 3.36 -4.11
C ASP A 85 22.14 2.79 -2.77
N VAL A 86 21.28 3.51 -2.06
CA VAL A 86 20.62 2.99 -0.86
C VAL A 86 19.25 2.48 -1.25
N GLU A 87 19.04 1.18 -1.08
CA GLU A 87 17.80 0.53 -1.49
C GLU A 87 16.86 0.32 -0.29
N PHE A 88 15.59 0.69 -0.48
CA PHE A 88 14.51 0.42 0.46
C PHE A 88 13.44 -0.43 -0.23
N PRO A 89 12.79 -1.36 0.48
CA PRO A 89 11.71 -2.14 -0.09
C PRO A 89 10.51 -1.25 -0.38
N MET A 90 9.80 -1.54 -1.47
CA MET A 90 8.50 -0.92 -1.73
C MET A 90 7.44 -1.51 -0.79
N LEU A 91 6.51 -0.69 -0.35
CA LEU A 91 5.37 -1.14 0.43
C LEU A 91 4.31 -1.79 -0.45
N THR A 92 3.45 -2.57 0.17
CA THR A 92 2.29 -3.18 -0.48
C THR A 92 0.99 -2.62 0.07
N SER A 93 -0.09 -2.81 -0.64
CA SER A 93 -1.44 -2.46 -0.18
C SER A 93 -2.30 -3.71 0.05
N ASP A 94 -3.36 -3.57 0.82
CA ASP A 94 -4.45 -4.53 0.86
C ASP A 94 -5.75 -3.83 0.42
N PRO A 95 -6.33 -4.21 -0.71
CA PRO A 95 -5.89 -5.22 -1.70
C PRO A 95 -4.61 -4.85 -2.46
N VAL A 96 -3.76 -5.83 -2.74
CA VAL A 96 -2.46 -5.64 -3.43
C VAL A 96 -2.62 -4.94 -4.78
N ARG A 97 -3.74 -5.18 -5.49
CA ARG A 97 -4.03 -4.56 -6.78
C ARG A 97 -4.14 -3.04 -6.74
N CYS A 98 -4.38 -2.44 -5.57
CA CYS A 98 -4.52 -0.99 -5.44
C CYS A 98 -3.19 -0.24 -5.61
N GLY A 99 -2.08 -0.96 -5.55
CA GLY A 99 -0.75 -0.40 -5.72
C GLY A 99 -0.38 0.62 -4.64
N VAL A 100 0.92 0.80 -4.48
CA VAL A 100 1.51 1.84 -3.65
C VAL A 100 2.63 2.47 -4.45
N SER A 101 2.77 3.79 -4.39
CA SER A 101 3.89 4.53 -4.96
C SER A 101 4.49 5.47 -3.92
N ILE A 102 5.67 5.96 -4.18
CA ILE A 102 6.26 7.04 -3.39
C ILE A 102 5.79 8.38 -3.94
N ASP A 103 5.21 9.19 -3.06
CA ASP A 103 4.86 10.57 -3.35
C ASP A 103 6.06 11.51 -3.15
N SER A 104 6.76 11.33 -2.03
CA SER A 104 7.92 12.14 -1.70
C SER A 104 8.84 11.47 -0.69
N ILE A 105 10.11 11.84 -0.75
CA ILE A 105 11.10 11.59 0.31
C ILE A 105 11.67 12.94 0.70
N THR A 106 11.68 13.21 1.99
CA THR A 106 12.29 14.44 2.55
C THR A 106 13.22 14.09 3.69
N THR A 107 14.02 15.04 4.12
CA THR A 107 14.91 14.86 5.28
C THR A 107 14.55 15.81 6.41
N LEU A 108 14.86 15.42 7.62
CA LEU A 108 14.79 16.26 8.82
C LEU A 108 16.16 16.23 9.53
N PRO A 109 16.62 17.37 10.13
CA PRO A 109 15.96 18.67 10.15
C PRO A 109 15.98 19.36 8.80
N VAL A 110 15.02 20.25 8.56
CA VAL A 110 14.94 21.08 7.37
C VAL A 110 15.96 22.21 7.47
N GLY A 111 16.65 22.50 6.38
CA GLY A 111 17.70 23.53 6.31
C GLY A 111 19.10 22.95 6.56
N GLY A 112 19.82 22.70 5.48
CA GLY A 112 21.08 21.97 5.46
C GLY A 112 20.89 20.46 5.31
N GLU A 113 19.76 20.04 4.74
CA GLU A 113 19.49 18.67 4.36
C GLU A 113 20.38 18.20 3.21
N PRO A 114 20.77 16.92 3.19
CA PRO A 114 21.52 16.35 2.10
C PRO A 114 20.72 16.40 0.79
N THR A 115 21.40 16.68 -0.30
CA THR A 115 20.81 16.60 -1.64
C THR A 115 20.79 15.17 -2.10
N PHE A 116 19.64 14.71 -2.56
CA PHE A 116 19.48 13.38 -3.10
C PHE A 116 18.39 13.34 -4.17
N THR A 117 18.45 12.29 -4.97
CA THR A 117 17.38 11.90 -5.89
C THR A 117 16.86 10.53 -5.51
N PHE A 118 15.64 10.21 -5.91
CA PHE A 118 15.11 8.86 -5.71
C PHE A 118 14.36 8.38 -6.97
N GLU A 119 14.32 7.08 -7.13
CA GLU A 119 13.57 6.40 -8.19
C GLU A 119 12.91 5.13 -7.67
N GLU A 120 11.77 4.77 -8.24
CA GLU A 120 11.14 3.46 -8.03
C GLU A 120 11.60 2.50 -9.12
N LYS A 121 12.18 1.37 -8.72
CA LYS A 121 12.69 0.37 -9.66
C LYS A 121 12.63 -1.02 -9.05
N ASP A 122 12.12 -1.98 -9.82
CA ASP A 122 12.09 -3.41 -9.46
C ASP A 122 11.50 -3.71 -8.07
N GLY A 123 10.42 -2.98 -7.69
CA GLY A 123 9.77 -3.13 -6.39
C GLY A 123 10.58 -2.57 -5.22
N LYS A 124 11.51 -1.67 -5.50
CA LYS A 124 12.34 -0.97 -4.52
C LYS A 124 12.29 0.53 -4.74
N VAL A 125 12.64 1.25 -3.71
CA VAL A 125 12.96 2.67 -3.75
C VAL A 125 14.46 2.82 -3.65
N ILE A 126 15.06 3.44 -4.64
CA ILE A 126 16.50 3.68 -4.72
C ILE A 126 16.75 5.15 -4.41
N VAL A 127 17.53 5.43 -3.37
CA VAL A 127 17.93 6.79 -2.98
C VAL A 127 19.40 6.97 -3.31
N LYS A 128 19.72 8.06 -4.02
CA LYS A 128 21.07 8.41 -4.47
C LYS A 128 21.44 9.77 -3.90
N PHE A 129 22.48 9.82 -3.09
CA PHE A 129 23.00 11.07 -2.52
C PHE A 129 23.99 11.75 -3.47
N ASP A 130 23.95 13.06 -3.52
CA ASP A 130 24.91 13.87 -4.28
C ASP A 130 26.19 14.10 -3.43
N TYR A 131 27.26 13.40 -3.80
CA TYR A 131 28.53 13.48 -3.09
C TYR A 131 29.08 14.92 -3.01
N VAL A 132 29.01 15.67 -4.11
CA VAL A 132 29.64 16.99 -4.19
C VAL A 132 28.93 18.01 -3.32
N ALA A 133 27.60 17.95 -3.26
CA ALA A 133 26.80 18.85 -2.44
C ALA A 133 26.87 18.49 -0.95
N ASP A 134 27.02 17.19 -0.64
CA ASP A 134 26.79 16.65 0.69
C ASP A 134 28.05 16.45 1.52
N LEU A 135 29.24 16.74 0.97
CA LEU A 135 30.54 16.61 1.65
C LEU A 135 30.61 17.31 3.02
N LEU A 136 29.86 18.41 3.17
CA LEU A 136 29.83 19.21 4.40
C LEU A 136 28.65 18.84 5.32
N LEU A 137 27.83 17.89 4.92
CA LEU A 137 26.57 17.57 5.58
C LEU A 137 26.63 16.26 6.38
N ALA A 138 27.80 15.86 6.85
CA ALA A 138 27.93 14.75 7.79
C ALA A 138 27.08 15.01 9.05
N GLY A 139 26.26 14.06 9.43
CA GLY A 139 25.36 14.25 10.57
C GLY A 139 24.30 13.18 10.68
N ASN A 140 23.38 13.41 11.62
CA ASN A 140 22.24 12.55 11.85
C ASN A 140 20.98 13.22 11.26
N TYR A 141 20.26 12.46 10.45
CA TYR A 141 19.06 12.87 9.76
C TYR A 141 17.95 11.83 9.94
N GLU A 142 16.75 12.18 9.53
CA GLU A 142 15.66 11.24 9.29
C GLU A 142 15.24 11.35 7.83
N LEU A 143 15.21 10.24 7.10
CA LEU A 143 14.52 10.14 5.83
C LEU A 143 13.03 9.93 6.10
N VAL A 144 12.21 10.82 5.59
CA VAL A 144 10.76 10.78 5.75
C VAL A 144 10.14 10.35 4.43
N PHE A 145 9.71 9.10 4.35
CA PHE A 145 9.04 8.52 3.19
C PHE A 145 7.55 8.79 3.28
N ARG A 146 6.97 9.30 2.22
CA ARG A 146 5.52 9.41 2.07
C ARG A 146 5.06 8.49 0.95
N PHE A 147 4.42 7.40 1.33
CA PHE A 147 3.81 6.45 0.42
C PHE A 147 2.35 6.81 0.20
N VAL A 148 1.87 6.62 -1.02
CA VAL A 148 0.47 6.87 -1.37
C VAL A 148 -0.09 5.69 -2.16
N SER A 149 -1.34 5.38 -1.92
CA SER A 149 -2.11 4.48 -2.77
C SER A 149 -2.75 5.26 -3.93
N GLN A 150 -3.25 4.57 -4.94
CA GLN A 150 -3.97 5.18 -6.06
C GLN A 150 -5.15 6.07 -5.65
N THR A 151 -5.62 5.94 -4.43
CA THR A 151 -6.82 6.62 -3.91
C THR A 151 -6.56 7.66 -2.85
N THR A 152 -5.31 8.13 -2.72
CA THR A 152 -4.93 9.18 -1.76
C THR A 152 -4.79 8.76 -0.29
N VAL A 153 -4.91 7.48 0.04
CA VAL A 153 -4.49 6.98 1.36
C VAL A 153 -2.98 7.10 1.44
N ALA A 154 -2.48 7.74 2.48
CA ALA A 154 -1.06 8.00 2.64
C ALA A 154 -0.53 7.39 3.94
N LEU A 155 0.68 6.84 3.88
CA LEU A 155 1.47 6.41 5.02
C LEU A 155 2.78 7.18 5.06
N VAL A 156 3.11 7.72 6.22
CA VAL A 156 4.41 8.36 6.44
C VAL A 156 5.26 7.46 7.33
N HIS A 157 6.47 7.16 6.87
CA HIS A 157 7.43 6.36 7.63
C HIS A 157 8.78 7.07 7.70
N LYS A 158 9.42 7.00 8.87
CA LYS A 158 10.70 7.65 9.14
C LYS A 158 11.80 6.63 9.33
N VAL A 159 12.93 6.87 8.68
CA VAL A 159 14.13 6.04 8.79
C VAL A 159 15.28 6.91 9.29
N PRO A 160 15.88 6.61 10.44
CA PRO A 160 17.07 7.31 10.91
C PRO A 160 18.23 7.10 9.93
N LEU A 161 18.87 8.18 9.53
CA LEU A 161 20.01 8.19 8.62
C LEU A 161 21.21 8.86 9.28
N LYS A 162 22.38 8.25 9.18
CA LYS A 162 23.64 8.84 9.60
C LYS A 162 24.58 8.96 8.40
N LEU A 163 24.84 10.18 7.99
CA LEU A 163 25.81 10.47 6.95
C LEU A 163 27.21 10.62 7.56
N LEU A 164 28.16 9.90 7.00
CA LEU A 164 29.56 9.92 7.39
C LEU A 164 30.37 10.42 6.19
N VAL A 165 31.33 11.28 6.46
CA VAL A 165 32.36 11.67 5.49
C VAL A 165 33.60 10.83 5.75
N PRO A 166 34.26 10.27 4.72
CA PRO A 166 35.51 9.56 4.91
C PRO A 166 36.50 10.51 5.61
N CYS A 167 37.21 9.98 6.61
CA CYS A 167 38.37 10.71 7.13
C CYS A 167 39.38 10.82 5.99
N GLU A 168 39.69 12.04 5.57
CA GLU A 168 40.88 12.25 4.75
C GLU A 168 42.06 11.81 5.62
N ASP A 169 42.81 10.78 5.18
CA ASP A 169 44.06 10.40 5.78
C ASP A 169 45.00 11.61 5.65
N SER A 170 45.20 12.29 6.75
CA SER A 170 46.09 13.43 6.90
C SER A 170 47.55 13.01 7.10
#